data_44f4a35538886dcde9e3d989c21e88cf
#
_entry.id   44f4a35538886dcde9e3d989c21e88cf
#
_cell.length_a   1.000
_cell.length_b   1.000
_cell.length_c   1.000
_cell.angle_alpha   90.00
_cell.angle_beta   90.00
_cell.angle_gamma   90.00
#
_symmetry.space_group_name_H-M   'P 1'
#
loop_
_entity.id
_entity.type
_entity.pdbx_description
1 polymer ?
#
loop_
_entity_poly.entity_id
_entity_poly.type
_entity_poly.pdbx_seq_one_letter_code
_entity_poly.pdbx_strand_id
1 'polypeptide(L)'
;SDCNGEIIWCRHIASYWSEFFCSNSGKIDYETFSSPQLLSKAIVIQENKGTNNIKGDVYFVENESWGSVIYNLFLQLEKENKSHTSLEVHSPGHAMALGIKIKNDKENKFVINFYDPNQTATHKRVFFCTNNICDIINLTAYDFLSEQCLKCYGLKEDTLSLFVDKTKSNDNN
;
A
#
# COMPACT_ATOMS: atom_id res chain seq x y z
N SER A 1 14.13 3.00 22.17
CA SER A 1 13.70 2.12 21.11
C SER A 1 14.59 2.32 19.90
N ASP A 2 15.08 1.25 19.40
CA ASP A 2 15.97 1.25 18.26
C ASP A 2 15.15 1.62 17.01
N CYS A 3 15.48 2.74 16.36
CA CYS A 3 14.81 3.19 15.14
C CYS A 3 14.81 2.10 14.06
N ASN A 4 15.85 1.28 14.03
CA ASN A 4 15.94 0.16 13.07
C ASN A 4 14.90 -0.91 13.35
N GLY A 5 14.58 -1.18 14.62
CA GLY A 5 13.55 -2.13 14.99
C GLY A 5 12.16 -1.68 14.57
N GLU A 6 11.86 -0.38 14.71
CA GLU A 6 10.58 0.20 14.29
C GLU A 6 10.41 0.14 12.77
N ILE A 7 11.45 0.43 11.99
CA ILE A 7 11.41 0.36 10.53
C ILE A 7 11.16 -1.08 10.06
N ILE A 8 11.86 -2.05 10.66
CA ILE A 8 11.69 -3.47 10.32
C ILE A 8 10.25 -3.90 10.62
N TRP A 9 9.71 -3.48 11.78
CA TRP A 9 8.35 -3.81 12.18
C TRP A 9 7.31 -3.24 11.19
N CYS A 10 7.45 -1.98 10.80
CA CYS A 10 6.57 -1.35 9.82
C CYS A 10 6.59 -2.08 8.47
N ARG A 11 7.77 -2.51 8.02
CA ARG A 11 7.92 -3.27 6.77
C ARG A 11 7.16 -4.59 6.83
N HIS A 12 7.27 -5.33 7.92
CA HIS A 12 6.55 -6.60 8.10
C HIS A 12 5.04 -6.41 8.10
N ILE A 13 4.56 -5.39 8.80
CA ILE A 13 3.13 -5.08 8.86
C ILE A 13 2.62 -4.67 7.48
N ALA A 14 3.32 -3.79 6.79
CA ALA A 14 2.95 -3.33 5.46
C ALA A 14 2.94 -4.48 4.45
N SER A 15 3.95 -5.36 4.52
CA SER A 15 4.06 -6.53 3.67
C SER A 15 2.89 -7.50 3.91
N TYR A 16 2.56 -7.77 5.17
CA TYR A 16 1.43 -8.63 5.51
C TYR A 16 0.12 -8.06 4.97
N TRP A 17 -0.12 -6.77 5.19
CA TRP A 17 -1.32 -6.10 4.70
C TRP A 17 -1.44 -6.22 3.18
N SER A 18 -0.35 -5.95 2.48
CA SER A 18 -0.30 -5.98 1.02
C SER A 18 -0.56 -7.38 0.47
N GLU A 19 0.08 -8.39 1.04
CA GLU A 19 -0.11 -9.79 0.62
C GLU A 19 -1.53 -10.27 0.89
N PHE A 20 -2.09 -9.95 2.04
CA PHE A 20 -3.46 -10.31 2.38
C PHE A 20 -4.44 -9.70 1.37
N PHE A 21 -4.29 -8.42 1.07
CA PHE A 21 -5.13 -7.70 0.11
C PHE A 21 -5.10 -8.39 -1.27
N CYS A 22 -3.91 -8.70 -1.77
CA CYS A 22 -3.75 -9.39 -3.06
C CYS A 22 -4.35 -10.79 -3.04
N SER A 23 -4.14 -11.54 -1.99
CA SER A 23 -4.56 -12.95 -1.90
C SER A 23 -6.04 -13.12 -1.58
N ASN A 24 -6.72 -12.07 -1.13
CA ASN A 24 -8.11 -12.13 -0.67
C ASN A 24 -9.03 -11.17 -1.44
N SER A 25 -8.77 -11.00 -2.73
CA SER A 25 -9.63 -10.23 -3.65
C SER A 25 -9.88 -8.79 -3.22
N GLY A 26 -8.85 -8.14 -2.68
CA GLY A 26 -8.94 -6.74 -2.24
C GLY A 26 -9.65 -6.56 -0.91
N LYS A 27 -9.74 -7.59 -0.09
CA LYS A 27 -10.27 -7.49 1.27
C LYS A 27 -9.18 -7.11 2.25
N ILE A 28 -9.59 -6.48 3.35
CA ILE A 28 -8.70 -6.10 4.44
C ILE A 28 -9.01 -6.97 5.65
N ASP A 29 -7.95 -7.45 6.31
CA ASP A 29 -8.07 -8.28 7.51
C ASP A 29 -8.24 -7.39 8.75
N TYR A 30 -9.42 -6.79 8.92
CA TYR A 30 -9.70 -5.87 10.02
C TYR A 30 -9.58 -6.54 11.40
N GLU A 31 -9.91 -7.83 11.51
CA GLU A 31 -9.80 -8.56 12.76
C GLU A 31 -8.36 -8.61 13.26
N THR A 32 -7.43 -9.02 12.38
CA THR A 32 -6.01 -9.08 12.72
C THR A 32 -5.45 -7.70 13.03
N PHE A 33 -5.78 -6.69 12.20
CA PHE A 33 -5.26 -5.34 12.38
C PHE A 33 -5.86 -4.59 13.57
N SER A 34 -6.97 -5.07 14.12
CA SER A 34 -7.54 -4.52 15.37
C SER A 34 -6.95 -5.14 16.62
N SER A 35 -6.15 -6.20 16.51
CA SER A 35 -5.57 -6.93 17.64
C SER A 35 -4.06 -6.99 17.54
N PRO A 36 -3.30 -6.34 18.44
CA PRO A 36 -1.84 -6.44 18.45
C PRO A 36 -1.32 -7.88 18.55
N GLN A 37 -2.03 -8.73 19.30
CA GLN A 37 -1.63 -10.12 19.46
C GLN A 37 -1.77 -10.92 18.16
N LEU A 38 -2.90 -10.76 17.46
CA LEU A 38 -3.12 -11.43 16.19
C LEU A 38 -2.15 -10.93 15.12
N LEU A 39 -1.89 -9.63 15.10
CA LEU A 39 -0.96 -9.03 14.15
C LEU A 39 0.47 -9.56 14.38
N SER A 40 0.91 -9.65 15.62
CA SER A 40 2.24 -10.21 15.95
C SER A 40 2.38 -11.65 15.49
N LYS A 41 1.35 -12.47 15.70
CA LYS A 41 1.34 -13.87 15.24
C LYS A 41 1.41 -13.95 13.71
N ALA A 42 0.63 -13.13 13.00
CA ALA A 42 0.60 -13.11 11.55
C ALA A 42 1.97 -12.74 10.97
N ILE A 43 2.65 -11.77 11.57
CA ILE A 43 3.98 -11.33 11.13
C ILE A 43 5.03 -12.42 11.34
N VAL A 44 5.00 -13.10 12.48
CA VAL A 44 5.94 -14.22 12.76
C VAL A 44 5.75 -15.33 11.72
N ILE A 45 4.52 -15.68 11.39
CA ILE A 45 4.22 -16.67 10.36
C ILE A 45 4.78 -16.23 9.00
N GLN A 46 4.61 -14.97 8.65
CA GLN A 46 5.14 -14.41 7.40
C GLN A 46 6.66 -14.46 7.34
N GLU A 47 7.35 -14.11 8.42
CA GLU A 47 8.81 -14.20 8.51
C GLU A 47 9.31 -15.62 8.28
N ASN A 48 8.63 -16.58 8.88
CA ASN A 48 8.99 -18.01 8.74
C ASN A 48 8.80 -18.51 7.31
N LYS A 49 7.97 -17.86 6.51
CA LYS A 49 7.78 -18.19 5.09
C LYS A 49 8.82 -17.55 4.17
N GLY A 50 9.70 -16.69 4.69
CA GLY A 50 10.73 -16.03 3.90
C GLY A 50 10.23 -15.03 2.88
N THR A 51 9.08 -14.39 3.14
CA THR A 51 8.42 -13.49 2.19
C THR A 51 8.88 -12.04 2.28
N ASN A 52 9.98 -11.76 2.98
CA ASN A 52 10.41 -10.40 3.31
C ASN A 52 11.29 -9.73 2.25
N ASN A 53 11.56 -10.40 1.14
CA ASN A 53 12.37 -9.81 0.07
C ASN A 53 11.54 -8.85 -0.77
N ILE A 54 12.14 -7.70 -1.13
CA ILE A 54 11.53 -6.80 -2.10
C ILE A 54 11.57 -7.48 -3.46
N LYS A 55 10.42 -7.98 -3.90
CA LYS A 55 10.25 -8.61 -5.22
C LYS A 55 9.09 -7.94 -5.92
N GLY A 56 9.22 -7.75 -7.21
CA GLY A 56 8.20 -7.14 -8.05
C GLY A 56 8.69 -5.86 -8.73
N ASP A 57 7.83 -5.24 -9.49
CA ASP A 57 8.15 -3.98 -10.15
C ASP A 57 8.29 -2.86 -9.12
N VAL A 58 9.31 -2.05 -9.30
CA VAL A 58 9.65 -0.96 -8.39
C VAL A 58 9.52 0.36 -9.12
N TYR A 59 8.84 1.31 -8.50
CA TYR A 59 8.65 2.65 -9.03
C TYR A 59 9.21 3.66 -8.04
N PHE A 60 10.05 4.58 -8.53
CA PHE A 60 10.53 5.71 -7.74
C PHE A 60 9.59 6.89 -7.99
N VAL A 61 8.94 7.38 -6.94
CA VAL A 61 7.81 8.29 -7.08
C VAL A 61 8.00 9.55 -6.25
N GLU A 62 7.93 10.69 -6.91
CA GLU A 62 7.91 12.00 -6.25
C GLU A 62 6.59 12.19 -5.48
N ASN A 63 6.61 13.00 -4.43
CA ASN A 63 5.42 13.26 -3.63
C ASN A 63 4.23 13.73 -4.48
N GLU A 64 4.50 14.54 -5.49
CA GLU A 64 3.46 15.11 -6.35
C GLU A 64 2.96 14.13 -7.41
N SER A 65 3.61 12.99 -7.59
CA SER A 65 3.32 12.03 -8.65
C SER A 65 2.64 10.76 -8.17
N TRP A 66 2.24 10.69 -6.89
CA TRP A 66 1.56 9.50 -6.36
C TRP A 66 0.30 9.17 -7.16
N GLY A 67 -0.53 10.19 -7.40
CA GLY A 67 -1.76 9.99 -8.18
C GLY A 67 -1.52 9.51 -9.60
N SER A 68 -0.49 10.02 -10.26
CA SER A 68 -0.13 9.59 -11.62
C SER A 68 0.25 8.11 -11.68
N VAL A 69 1.02 7.64 -10.70
CA VAL A 69 1.41 6.23 -10.63
C VAL A 69 0.19 5.35 -10.35
N ILE A 70 -0.64 5.74 -9.37
CA ILE A 70 -1.86 4.99 -9.03
C ILE A 70 -2.82 4.94 -10.23
N TYR A 71 -2.99 6.06 -10.91
CA TYR A 71 -3.78 6.15 -12.14
C TYR A 71 -3.31 5.13 -13.19
N ASN A 72 -2.01 5.09 -13.46
CA ASN A 72 -1.45 4.15 -14.42
C ASN A 72 -1.61 2.70 -13.99
N LEU A 73 -1.55 2.42 -12.69
CA LEU A 73 -1.80 1.07 -12.16
C LEU A 73 -3.26 0.65 -12.36
N PHE A 74 -4.21 1.56 -12.20
CA PHE A 74 -5.61 1.27 -12.51
C PHE A 74 -5.80 0.98 -14.00
N LEU A 75 -5.17 1.76 -14.88
CA LEU A 75 -5.23 1.50 -16.32
C LEU A 75 -4.67 0.12 -16.65
N GLN A 76 -3.60 -0.26 -15.99
CA GLN A 76 -2.99 -1.58 -16.17
C GLN A 76 -3.91 -2.71 -15.69
N LEU A 77 -4.58 -2.53 -14.56
CA LEU A 77 -5.59 -3.48 -14.08
C LEU A 77 -6.69 -3.69 -15.11
N GLU A 78 -7.21 -2.61 -15.68
CA GLU A 78 -8.24 -2.68 -16.71
C GLU A 78 -7.73 -3.42 -17.95
N LYS A 79 -6.52 -3.08 -18.41
CA LYS A 79 -5.90 -3.72 -19.57
C LYS A 79 -5.69 -5.21 -19.37
N GLU A 80 -5.28 -5.62 -18.18
CA GLU A 80 -5.02 -7.02 -17.84
C GLU A 80 -6.28 -7.78 -17.37
N ASN A 81 -7.42 -7.10 -17.32
CA ASN A 81 -8.68 -7.63 -16.82
C ASN A 81 -8.54 -8.18 -15.39
N LYS A 82 -7.81 -7.46 -14.56
CA LYS A 82 -7.65 -7.76 -13.13
C LYS A 82 -8.45 -6.78 -12.31
N SER A 83 -8.94 -7.21 -11.15
CA SER A 83 -9.81 -6.40 -10.29
C SER A 83 -9.08 -5.63 -9.20
N HIS A 84 -7.88 -6.06 -8.83
CA HIS A 84 -7.17 -5.48 -7.69
C HIS A 84 -5.68 -5.77 -7.75
N THR A 85 -4.92 -4.91 -7.06
CA THR A 85 -3.53 -5.16 -6.72
C THR A 85 -3.18 -4.38 -5.46
N SER A 86 -2.04 -4.67 -4.88
CA SER A 86 -1.52 -3.91 -3.76
C SER A 86 -0.05 -3.57 -3.97
N LEU A 87 0.38 -2.56 -3.25
CA LEU A 87 1.74 -2.04 -3.30
C LEU A 87 2.25 -1.85 -1.88
N GLU A 88 3.53 -2.08 -1.69
CA GLU A 88 4.23 -1.54 -0.53
C GLU A 88 4.74 -0.16 -0.91
N VAL A 89 4.65 0.76 0.02
CA VAL A 89 5.13 2.13 -0.15
C VAL A 89 6.23 2.36 0.87
N HIS A 90 7.45 2.51 0.41
CA HIS A 90 8.61 2.70 1.26
C HIS A 90 9.11 4.14 1.18
N SER A 91 9.39 4.71 2.33
CA SER A 91 10.16 5.94 2.48
C SER A 91 11.47 5.62 3.19
N PRO A 92 12.43 6.57 3.28
CA PRO A 92 13.66 6.32 4.01
C PRO A 92 13.48 5.90 5.46
N GLY A 93 12.42 6.37 6.11
CA GLY A 93 12.19 6.09 7.54
C GLY A 93 10.95 5.28 7.86
N HIS A 94 10.23 4.75 6.86
CA HIS A 94 8.94 4.11 7.13
C HIS A 94 8.49 3.20 5.97
N ALA A 95 7.55 2.30 6.27
CA ALA A 95 6.90 1.48 5.26
C ALA A 95 5.38 1.49 5.49
N MET A 96 4.65 1.57 4.39
CA MET A 96 3.19 1.66 4.33
C MET A 96 2.69 0.70 3.26
N ALA A 97 1.37 0.54 3.15
CA ALA A 97 0.76 -0.28 2.11
C ALA A 97 -0.40 0.45 1.45
N LEU A 98 -0.62 0.14 0.18
CA LEU A 98 -1.66 0.73 -0.63
C LEU A 98 -2.33 -0.37 -1.43
N GLY A 99 -3.65 -0.42 -1.38
CA GLY A 99 -4.44 -1.35 -2.17
C GLY A 99 -5.32 -0.59 -3.15
N ILE A 100 -5.41 -1.09 -4.36
CA ILE A 100 -6.31 -0.54 -5.36
C ILE A 100 -7.21 -1.64 -5.89
N LYS A 101 -8.48 -1.31 -6.10
CA LYS A 101 -9.43 -2.26 -6.67
C LYS A 101 -10.49 -1.55 -7.51
N ILE A 102 -10.97 -2.26 -8.52
CA ILE A 102 -12.06 -1.81 -9.38
C ILE A 102 -13.27 -2.64 -9.01
N LYS A 103 -14.32 -1.97 -8.55
CA LYS A 103 -15.62 -2.60 -8.28
C LYS A 103 -16.53 -2.40 -9.48
N ASN A 104 -17.05 -3.49 -10.01
CA ASN A 104 -17.96 -3.48 -11.14
C ASN A 104 -19.40 -3.63 -10.62
N ASP A 105 -20.00 -2.51 -10.19
CA ASP A 105 -21.44 -2.45 -9.95
C ASP A 105 -22.14 -1.93 -11.22
N LYS A 106 -23.11 -1.04 -11.09
CA LYS A 106 -23.76 -0.36 -12.22
C LYS A 106 -22.77 0.48 -13.03
N GLU A 107 -21.74 0.99 -12.37
CA GLU A 107 -20.63 1.74 -12.94
C GLU A 107 -19.34 1.22 -12.30
N ASN A 108 -18.23 1.35 -13.01
CA ASN A 108 -16.93 1.05 -12.43
C ASN A 108 -16.61 2.04 -11.32
N LYS A 109 -16.25 1.53 -10.15
CA LYS A 109 -15.74 2.33 -9.03
C LYS A 109 -14.29 1.99 -8.79
N PHE A 110 -13.49 3.03 -8.72
CA PHE A 110 -12.05 2.93 -8.45
C PHE A 110 -11.82 3.22 -6.97
N VAL A 111 -11.36 2.22 -6.24
CA VAL A 111 -11.22 2.28 -4.78
C VAL A 111 -9.75 2.22 -4.40
N ILE A 112 -9.33 3.16 -3.57
CA ILE A 112 -7.98 3.18 -3.00
C ILE A 112 -8.11 2.93 -1.50
N ASN A 113 -7.37 1.94 -1.02
CA ASN A 113 -7.18 1.67 0.41
C ASN A 113 -5.73 2.02 0.76
N PHE A 114 -5.53 2.66 1.88
CA PHE A 114 -4.19 3.06 2.32
C PHE A 114 -4.00 2.65 3.78
N TYR A 115 -2.85 2.07 4.07
CA TYR A 115 -2.52 1.61 5.40
C TYR A 115 -1.16 2.13 5.84
N ASP A 116 -1.16 2.89 6.92
CA ASP A 116 0.03 3.35 7.61
C ASP A 116 0.10 2.62 8.96
N PRO A 117 1.13 1.77 9.20
CA PRO A 117 1.26 1.07 10.48
C PRO A 117 1.27 1.96 11.72
N ASN A 118 1.72 3.22 11.58
CA ASN A 118 1.71 4.18 12.69
C ASN A 118 0.32 4.76 12.95
N GLN A 119 -0.64 4.52 12.06
CA GLN A 119 -1.99 5.04 12.13
C GLN A 119 -3.04 3.92 12.23
N THR A 120 -2.66 2.78 12.81
CA THR A 120 -3.54 1.60 12.88
C THR A 120 -4.87 1.90 13.58
N ALA A 121 -4.85 2.73 14.62
CA ALA A 121 -6.07 3.11 15.35
C ALA A 121 -7.05 3.93 14.50
N THR A 122 -6.58 4.59 13.45
CA THR A 122 -7.38 5.42 12.56
C THR A 122 -7.52 4.82 11.16
N HIS A 123 -7.23 3.53 11.00
CA HIS A 123 -7.29 2.85 9.71
C HIS A 123 -8.71 2.92 9.14
N LYS A 124 -8.84 3.56 8.00
CA LYS A 124 -10.11 3.72 7.30
C LYS A 124 -10.36 2.54 6.36
N ARG A 125 -11.62 2.14 6.23
CA ARG A 125 -12.01 1.07 5.32
C ARG A 125 -11.80 1.44 3.84
N VAL A 126 -12.04 2.71 3.50
CA VAL A 126 -11.84 3.25 2.17
C VAL A 126 -11.14 4.58 2.32
N PHE A 127 -10.00 4.72 1.68
CA PHE A 127 -9.29 5.99 1.67
C PHE A 127 -9.91 6.96 0.64
N PHE A 128 -10.13 6.47 -0.58
CA PHE A 128 -10.64 7.26 -1.68
C PHE A 128 -11.46 6.37 -2.60
N CYS A 129 -12.57 6.89 -3.12
CA CYS A 129 -13.43 6.16 -4.04
C CYS A 129 -14.02 7.13 -5.05
N THR A 130 -13.95 6.77 -6.33
CA THR A 130 -14.50 7.58 -7.40
C THR A 130 -15.01 6.70 -8.54
N ASN A 131 -15.99 7.18 -9.29
CA ASN A 131 -16.40 6.56 -10.55
C ASN A 131 -15.70 7.17 -11.77
N ASN A 132 -14.90 8.21 -11.57
CA ASN A 132 -14.13 8.85 -12.62
C ASN A 132 -12.63 8.69 -12.34
N ILE A 133 -11.97 7.84 -13.13
CA ILE A 133 -10.54 7.55 -12.95
C ILE A 133 -9.67 8.81 -13.02
N CYS A 134 -10.10 9.84 -13.75
CA CYS A 134 -9.35 11.08 -13.86
C CYS A 134 -9.20 11.83 -12.53
N ASP A 135 -10.09 11.57 -11.57
CA ASP A 135 -9.98 12.16 -10.23
C ASP A 135 -8.72 11.71 -9.49
N ILE A 136 -8.16 10.57 -9.88
CA ILE A 136 -7.03 9.96 -9.20
C ILE A 136 -5.70 10.60 -9.61
N ILE A 137 -5.61 11.07 -10.86
CA ILE A 137 -4.33 11.52 -11.44
C ILE A 137 -3.71 12.70 -10.68
N ASN A 138 -4.54 13.52 -10.04
CA ASN A 138 -4.10 14.72 -9.33
C ASN A 138 -3.84 14.49 -7.84
N LEU A 139 -4.03 13.27 -7.33
CA LEU A 139 -3.69 12.96 -5.94
C LEU A 139 -2.18 13.03 -5.74
N THR A 140 -1.78 13.49 -4.57
CA THR A 140 -0.38 13.61 -4.18
C THR A 140 -0.15 12.95 -2.83
N ALA A 141 1.09 12.79 -2.43
CA ALA A 141 1.43 12.28 -1.10
C ALA A 141 0.76 13.11 0.01
N TYR A 142 0.54 14.40 -0.24
CA TYR A 142 -0.10 15.29 0.73
C TYR A 142 -1.57 14.97 0.97
N ASP A 143 -2.22 14.27 0.04
CA ASP A 143 -3.59 13.77 0.23
C ASP A 143 -3.62 12.54 1.13
N PHE A 144 -2.54 11.77 1.18
CA PHE A 144 -2.43 10.54 1.96
C PHE A 144 -1.86 10.77 3.35
N LEU A 145 -0.90 11.67 3.48
CA LEU A 145 -0.13 11.90 4.70
C LEU A 145 -0.10 13.40 5.03
N SER A 146 -0.16 13.72 6.32
CA SER A 146 0.05 15.08 6.78
C SER A 146 1.48 15.53 6.51
N GLU A 147 1.71 16.84 6.49
CA GLU A 147 3.05 17.40 6.34
C GLU A 147 4.00 16.89 7.43
N GLN A 148 3.49 16.75 8.65
CA GLN A 148 4.28 16.23 9.76
C GLN A 148 4.67 14.78 9.54
N CYS A 149 3.75 13.95 9.05
CA CYS A 149 4.05 12.55 8.71
C CYS A 149 5.07 12.45 7.60
N LEU A 150 4.91 13.24 6.54
CA LEU A 150 5.88 13.27 5.43
C LEU A 150 7.28 13.61 5.93
N LYS A 151 7.37 14.58 6.81
CA LYS A 151 8.64 15.00 7.43
C LYS A 151 9.25 13.89 8.28
N CYS A 152 8.43 13.27 9.14
CA CYS A 152 8.87 12.18 10.02
C CYS A 152 9.31 10.96 9.23
N TYR A 153 8.68 10.68 8.08
CA TYR A 153 9.00 9.53 7.24
C TYR A 153 10.13 9.81 6.25
N GLY A 154 10.71 10.99 6.29
CA GLY A 154 11.82 11.36 5.42
C GLY A 154 11.41 11.72 4.00
N LEU A 155 10.14 12.03 3.76
CA LEU A 155 9.62 12.40 2.44
C LEU A 155 9.62 13.92 2.26
N LYS A 156 10.81 14.49 2.18
CA LYS A 156 11.01 15.90 1.81
C LYS A 156 10.77 16.09 0.31
N GLU A 157 10.65 17.33 -0.15
CA GLU A 157 10.31 17.67 -1.53
C GLU A 157 11.10 16.90 -2.59
N ASP A 158 12.39 16.67 -2.37
CA ASP A 158 13.28 16.02 -3.33
C ASP A 158 13.48 14.53 -3.07
N THR A 159 12.77 13.96 -2.08
CA THR A 159 12.93 12.56 -1.72
C THR A 159 11.88 11.72 -2.42
N LEU A 160 12.31 10.63 -3.04
CA LEU A 160 11.42 9.71 -3.73
C LEU A 160 10.90 8.65 -2.77
N SER A 161 9.61 8.30 -2.94
CA SER A 161 9.03 7.09 -2.36
C SER A 161 9.34 5.92 -3.28
N LEU A 162 9.36 4.72 -2.71
CA LEU A 162 9.53 3.49 -3.44
C LEU A 162 8.21 2.72 -3.42
N PHE A 163 7.54 2.62 -4.56
CA PHE A 163 6.34 1.81 -4.71
C PHE A 163 6.74 0.45 -5.26
N VAL A 164 6.41 -0.62 -4.55
CA VAL A 164 6.74 -1.98 -4.94
C VAL A 164 5.45 -2.76 -5.22
N ASP A 165 5.27 -3.13 -6.49
CA ASP A 165 4.13 -3.94 -6.92
C ASP A 165 4.53 -5.41 -6.84
N LYS A 166 4.14 -6.07 -5.76
CA LYS A 166 4.47 -7.47 -5.51
C LYS A 166 3.64 -8.46 -6.32
N THR A 167 2.54 -8.02 -6.91
CA THR A 167 1.66 -8.91 -7.68
C THR A 167 2.39 -9.53 -8.86
N LYS A 168 3.28 -8.77 -9.50
CA LYS A 168 4.01 -9.22 -10.69
C LYS A 168 5.15 -10.19 -10.38
N SER A 169 5.62 -10.27 -9.14
CA SER A 169 6.67 -11.22 -8.78
C SER A 169 6.18 -12.68 -8.80
N ASN A 170 4.87 -12.90 -8.73
CA ASN A 170 4.27 -14.23 -8.72
C ASN A 170 4.01 -14.78 -10.13
N ASP A 171 4.09 -13.94 -11.16
CA ASP A 171 3.80 -14.32 -12.54
C ASP A 171 4.99 -14.97 -13.25
N ASN A 172 6.17 -15.02 -12.61
CA ASN A 172 7.42 -15.51 -13.19
C ASN A 172 7.84 -16.90 -12.68
N ASN A 173 6.94 -17.61 -12.05
CA ASN A 173 7.21 -18.98 -11.56
C ASN A 173 6.79 -20.04 -12.57
#